data_da4785ed5b08fd12526716a91ce83dd9
#
_entry.id   da4785ed5b08fd12526716a91ce83dd9
#
_cell.length_a   1.000
_cell.length_b   1.000
_cell.length_c   1.000
_cell.angle_alpha   90.00
_cell.angle_beta   90.00
_cell.angle_gamma   90.00
#
_symmetry.space_group_name_H-M   'P 1'
#
loop_
_entity.id
_entity.type
_entity.pdbx_description
1 polymer ?
#
loop_
_entity_poly.entity_id
_entity_poly.type
_entity_poly.pdbx_seq_one_letter_code
_entity_poly.pdbx_strand_id
1 'polypeptide(L)'
;GTAIIITILFSILSSVFSSGLEDPKGKALVIAPSGPIVEQVAGPSDPLDALLLGEQSSELYVGDLLEVLEAASTDQRIEDLVLRLDNVSGTGQAVLYDIGLALKKIKDSGKRIVAVGDQYSESGYYLASFADEIIMNPGGWIFVDGFSRSKMYFKSFFDNLKATYNIFRVGTFKSAVEPFLRDDMSPAAKEA
;
A
#
# COMPACT_ATOMS: atom_id res chain seq x y z
N GLY A 1 21.26 41.05 -31.61
CA GLY A 1 20.38 41.20 -30.39
C GLY A 1 19.68 39.92 -30.03
N THR A 2 19.15 39.16 -30.99
CA THR A 2 18.31 37.96 -30.75
C THR A 2 19.09 36.76 -30.22
N ALA A 3 20.32 36.53 -30.70
CA ALA A 3 21.17 35.44 -30.25
C ALA A 3 21.54 35.52 -28.75
N ILE A 4 21.80 36.72 -28.26
CA ILE A 4 22.14 36.96 -26.83
C ILE A 4 20.94 36.66 -25.93
N ILE A 5 19.72 37.06 -26.36
CA ILE A 5 18.49 36.81 -25.61
C ILE A 5 18.19 35.31 -25.53
N ILE A 6 18.39 34.57 -26.62
CA ILE A 6 18.20 33.10 -26.66
C ILE A 6 19.23 32.43 -25.75
N THR A 7 20.48 32.89 -25.72
CA THR A 7 21.52 32.30 -24.85
C THR A 7 21.22 32.55 -23.36
N ILE A 8 20.74 33.75 -23.02
CA ILE A 8 20.32 34.12 -21.67
C ILE A 8 19.10 33.28 -21.22
N LEU A 9 18.07 33.19 -22.11
CA LEU A 9 16.88 32.37 -21.85
C LEU A 9 17.26 30.86 -21.66
N PHE A 10 18.14 30.35 -22.49
CA PHE A 10 18.63 28.95 -22.37
C PHE A 10 19.45 28.75 -21.08
N SER A 11 20.26 29.73 -20.69
CA SER A 11 21.01 29.71 -19.44
C SER A 11 20.10 29.78 -18.20
N ILE A 12 19.05 30.63 -18.24
CA ILE A 12 18.05 30.70 -17.16
C ILE A 12 17.24 29.40 -17.10
N LEU A 13 16.80 28.87 -18.25
CA LEU A 13 16.06 27.62 -18.32
C LEU A 13 16.92 26.44 -17.82
N SER A 14 18.19 26.37 -18.22
CA SER A 14 19.11 25.34 -17.73
C SER A 14 19.41 25.48 -16.23
N SER A 15 19.46 26.71 -15.67
CA SER A 15 19.65 26.91 -14.24
C SER A 15 18.40 26.57 -13.42
N VAL A 16 17.20 26.75 -13.98
CA VAL A 16 15.93 26.32 -13.34
C VAL A 16 15.75 24.81 -13.41
N PHE A 17 16.19 24.17 -14.50
CA PHE A 17 16.20 22.70 -14.62
C PHE A 17 17.38 22.02 -13.90
N SER A 18 18.46 22.74 -13.61
CA SER A 18 19.58 22.28 -12.81
C SER A 18 19.54 22.78 -11.36
N SER A 19 18.36 23.13 -10.83
CA SER A 19 18.11 23.15 -9.38
C SER A 19 18.27 21.71 -8.91
N GLY A 20 19.51 21.39 -8.62
CA GLY A 20 20.05 20.05 -8.56
C GLY A 20 19.31 19.24 -7.53
N LEU A 21 18.84 18.10 -7.95
CA LEU A 21 18.67 16.98 -7.03
C LEU A 21 19.99 16.87 -6.28
N GLU A 22 19.98 17.11 -4.99
CA GLU A 22 21.18 16.96 -4.17
C GLU A 22 21.74 15.54 -4.38
N ASP A 23 23.06 15.44 -4.50
CA ASP A 23 23.70 14.12 -4.61
C ASP A 23 23.28 13.28 -3.38
N PRO A 24 22.63 12.12 -3.57
CA PRO A 24 22.18 11.26 -2.48
C PRO A 24 23.32 10.54 -1.76
N LYS A 25 24.59 10.74 -2.14
CA LYS A 25 25.73 10.06 -1.55
C LYS A 25 25.81 10.28 -0.04
N GLY A 26 25.81 9.18 0.71
CA GLY A 26 25.85 9.20 2.17
C GLY A 26 24.55 9.70 2.83
N LYS A 27 23.44 9.73 2.09
CA LYS A 27 22.12 10.09 2.61
C LYS A 27 21.23 8.87 2.72
N ALA A 28 20.29 8.90 3.63
CA ALA A 28 19.23 7.90 3.74
C ALA A 28 18.12 8.21 2.74
N LEU A 29 17.65 7.17 2.05
CA LEU A 29 16.42 7.24 1.26
C LEU A 29 15.22 7.11 2.22
N VAL A 30 14.32 8.09 2.20
CA VAL A 30 13.08 8.03 2.99
C VAL A 30 11.93 7.63 2.09
N ILE A 31 11.24 6.54 2.45
CA ILE A 31 10.02 6.07 1.79
C ILE A 31 8.87 6.21 2.80
N ALA A 32 7.86 7.00 2.44
CA ALA A 32 6.71 7.32 3.28
C ALA A 32 5.40 7.08 2.52
N PRO A 33 5.01 5.83 2.28
CA PRO A 33 3.76 5.51 1.61
C PRO A 33 2.56 5.93 2.47
N SER A 34 1.49 6.36 1.80
CA SER A 34 0.25 6.77 2.46
C SER A 34 -0.95 6.11 1.79
N GLY A 35 -1.90 5.65 2.59
CA GLY A 35 -3.08 4.94 2.13
C GLY A 35 -2.82 3.48 1.80
N PRO A 36 -3.75 2.83 1.09
CA PRO A 36 -3.61 1.47 0.63
C PRO A 36 -2.62 1.39 -0.53
N ILE A 37 -1.77 0.36 -0.50
CA ILE A 37 -0.89 0.02 -1.61
C ILE A 37 -1.59 -1.07 -2.42
N VAL A 38 -1.81 -0.83 -3.71
CA VAL A 38 -2.67 -1.64 -4.55
C VAL A 38 -1.98 -2.08 -5.84
N GLU A 39 -2.42 -3.21 -6.39
CA GLU A 39 -1.96 -3.71 -7.71
C GLU A 39 -2.56 -2.92 -8.88
N GLN A 40 -3.70 -2.28 -8.65
CA GLN A 40 -4.37 -1.44 -9.64
C GLN A 40 -5.04 -0.28 -8.92
N VAL A 41 -4.64 0.94 -9.25
CA VAL A 41 -5.27 2.15 -8.72
C VAL A 41 -6.68 2.26 -9.29
N ALA A 42 -7.67 2.40 -8.42
CA ALA A 42 -9.03 2.69 -8.84
C ALA A 42 -9.06 4.09 -9.45
N GLY A 43 -9.45 4.17 -10.72
CA GLY A 43 -9.74 5.47 -11.34
C GLY A 43 -10.92 6.15 -10.61
N PRO A 44 -11.10 7.47 -10.79
CA PRO A 44 -12.25 8.16 -10.23
C PRO A 44 -13.54 7.44 -10.68
N SER A 45 -14.44 7.19 -9.74
CA SER A 45 -15.71 6.49 -9.97
C SER A 45 -16.62 7.21 -10.97
N ASP A 46 -16.46 8.53 -11.08
CA ASP A 46 -17.07 9.39 -12.09
C ASP A 46 -16.05 10.45 -12.54
N PRO A 47 -15.80 10.59 -13.87
CA PRO A 47 -14.92 11.64 -14.38
C PRO A 47 -15.36 13.07 -14.00
N LEU A 48 -16.66 13.27 -13.77
CA LEU A 48 -17.20 14.55 -13.34
C LEU A 48 -16.88 14.83 -11.86
N ASP A 49 -16.94 13.79 -11.00
CA ASP A 49 -16.57 13.91 -9.60
C ASP A 49 -15.07 14.21 -9.45
N ALA A 50 -14.22 13.58 -10.23
CA ALA A 50 -12.78 13.89 -10.27
C ALA A 50 -12.51 15.36 -10.66
N LEU A 51 -13.28 15.88 -11.61
CA LEU A 51 -13.13 17.28 -12.07
C LEU A 51 -13.65 18.29 -11.03
N LEU A 52 -14.76 17.98 -10.35
CA LEU A 52 -15.43 18.88 -9.41
C LEU A 52 -14.86 18.83 -8.00
N LEU A 53 -14.45 17.65 -7.53
CA LEU A 53 -14.01 17.41 -6.16
C LEU A 53 -12.49 17.38 -6.02
N GLY A 54 -11.75 17.26 -7.14
CA GLY A 54 -10.30 17.18 -7.13
C GLY A 54 -9.78 15.93 -6.41
N GLU A 55 -10.59 14.86 -6.40
CA GLU A 55 -10.20 13.61 -5.76
C GLU A 55 -8.98 12.99 -6.43
N GLN A 56 -7.83 13.16 -5.81
CA GLN A 56 -6.68 12.32 -6.09
C GLN A 56 -6.89 11.01 -5.33
N SER A 57 -6.79 9.89 -6.03
CA SER A 57 -6.73 8.58 -5.39
C SER A 57 -5.63 8.62 -4.33
N SER A 58 -5.97 8.31 -3.09
CA SER A 58 -4.98 8.14 -2.02
C SER A 58 -4.23 6.80 -2.11
N GLU A 59 -4.52 6.01 -3.15
CA GLU A 59 -3.93 4.71 -3.38
C GLU A 59 -2.55 4.84 -4.03
N LEU A 60 -1.60 4.04 -3.54
CA LEU A 60 -0.27 3.93 -4.13
C LEU A 60 -0.19 2.67 -4.99
N TYR A 61 0.22 2.82 -6.25
CA TYR A 61 0.48 1.67 -7.11
C TYR A 61 1.73 0.91 -6.65
N VAL A 62 1.59 -0.38 -6.40
CA VAL A 62 2.70 -1.22 -5.89
C VAL A 62 3.88 -1.28 -6.85
N GLY A 63 3.63 -1.23 -8.16
CA GLY A 63 4.69 -1.25 -9.17
C GLY A 63 5.68 -0.10 -9.02
N ASP A 64 5.19 1.12 -8.78
CA ASP A 64 6.06 2.30 -8.58
C ASP A 64 6.92 2.14 -7.31
N LEU A 65 6.33 1.61 -6.23
CA LEU A 65 7.07 1.34 -5.00
C LEU A 65 8.15 0.28 -5.20
N LEU A 66 7.83 -0.81 -5.89
CA LEU A 66 8.78 -1.89 -6.17
C LEU A 66 9.93 -1.41 -7.07
N GLU A 67 9.65 -0.56 -8.06
CA GLU A 67 10.69 0.05 -8.92
C GLU A 67 11.64 0.92 -8.10
N VAL A 68 11.12 1.75 -7.19
CA VAL A 68 11.94 2.56 -6.28
C VAL A 68 12.80 1.69 -5.36
N LEU A 69 12.24 0.62 -4.80
CA LEU A 69 12.99 -0.30 -3.94
C LEU A 69 14.07 -1.06 -4.71
N GLU A 70 13.78 -1.48 -5.95
CA GLU A 70 14.77 -2.12 -6.81
C GLU A 70 15.93 -1.17 -7.15
N ALA A 71 15.61 0.06 -7.55
CA ALA A 71 16.62 1.09 -7.81
C ALA A 71 17.46 1.35 -6.56
N ALA A 72 16.81 1.48 -5.39
CA ALA A 72 17.50 1.67 -4.12
C ALA A 72 18.43 0.53 -3.75
N SER A 73 18.08 -0.72 -4.10
CA SER A 73 18.91 -1.89 -3.79
C SER A 73 20.25 -1.88 -4.51
N THR A 74 20.30 -1.29 -5.71
CA THR A 74 21.48 -1.27 -6.59
C THR A 74 22.27 0.03 -6.54
N ASP A 75 21.65 1.14 -6.09
CA ASP A 75 22.32 2.45 -6.04
C ASP A 75 23.30 2.53 -4.86
N GLN A 76 24.61 2.55 -5.17
CA GLN A 76 25.67 2.63 -4.17
C GLN A 76 25.75 3.97 -3.41
N ARG A 77 25.03 4.99 -3.85
CA ARG A 77 24.98 6.30 -3.18
C ARG A 77 24.06 6.28 -1.97
N ILE A 78 23.12 5.33 -1.92
CA ILE A 78 22.16 5.13 -0.82
C ILE A 78 22.78 4.11 0.15
N GLU A 79 23.00 4.53 1.39
CA GLU A 79 23.52 3.66 2.46
C GLU A 79 22.42 3.10 3.33
N ASP A 80 21.43 3.93 3.69
CA ASP A 80 20.34 3.60 4.57
C ASP A 80 18.98 3.80 3.90
N LEU A 81 17.99 2.98 4.28
CA LEU A 81 16.59 3.13 3.93
C LEU A 81 15.78 3.44 5.20
N VAL A 82 15.03 4.53 5.20
CA VAL A 82 14.10 4.87 6.28
C VAL A 82 12.67 4.68 5.78
N LEU A 83 11.92 3.83 6.47
CA LEU A 83 10.51 3.55 6.19
C LEU A 83 9.65 4.31 7.18
N ARG A 84 8.80 5.23 6.71
CA ARG A 84 7.75 5.88 7.50
C ARG A 84 6.41 5.25 7.15
N LEU A 85 5.88 4.45 8.06
CA LEU A 85 4.75 3.56 7.77
C LEU A 85 3.48 3.93 8.54
N ASP A 86 3.44 5.12 9.13
CA ASP A 86 2.31 5.62 9.94
C ASP A 86 0.97 5.61 9.20
N ASN A 87 1.02 5.85 7.89
CA ASN A 87 -0.17 6.06 7.07
C ASN A 87 -0.47 4.89 6.12
N VAL A 88 0.23 3.76 6.25
CA VAL A 88 -0.06 2.56 5.46
C VAL A 88 -1.27 1.85 6.03
N SER A 89 -2.25 1.53 5.19
CA SER A 89 -3.48 0.85 5.61
C SER A 89 -4.10 0.07 4.45
N GLY A 90 -4.90 -0.95 4.79
CA GLY A 90 -5.77 -1.62 3.81
C GLY A 90 -5.06 -2.35 2.66
N THR A 91 -3.77 -2.65 2.81
CA THR A 91 -2.97 -3.33 1.77
C THR A 91 -3.19 -4.83 1.82
N GLY A 92 -3.39 -5.47 0.66
CA GLY A 92 -3.57 -6.91 0.54
C GLY A 92 -2.30 -7.70 0.90
N GLN A 93 -2.46 -8.93 1.44
CA GLN A 93 -1.35 -9.77 1.88
C GLN A 93 -0.33 -10.09 0.78
N ALA A 94 -0.79 -10.35 -0.45
CA ALA A 94 0.09 -10.62 -1.59
C ALA A 94 1.00 -9.43 -1.87
N VAL A 95 0.43 -8.22 -1.89
CA VAL A 95 1.17 -6.97 -2.10
C VAL A 95 2.18 -6.73 -0.98
N LEU A 96 1.78 -6.96 0.28
CA LEU A 96 2.68 -6.86 1.43
C LEU A 96 3.86 -7.83 1.32
N TYR A 97 3.58 -9.06 0.87
CA TYR A 97 4.61 -10.08 0.67
C TYR A 97 5.63 -9.67 -0.39
N ASP A 98 5.17 -9.14 -1.54
CA ASP A 98 6.04 -8.69 -2.62
C ASP A 98 6.93 -7.52 -2.19
N ILE A 99 6.38 -6.56 -1.45
CA ILE A 99 7.16 -5.47 -0.87
C ILE A 99 8.16 -6.01 0.14
N GLY A 100 7.76 -6.97 0.98
CA GLY A 100 8.64 -7.64 1.94
C GLY A 100 9.85 -8.31 1.27
N LEU A 101 9.63 -8.99 0.12
CA LEU A 101 10.72 -9.57 -0.67
C LEU A 101 11.67 -8.49 -1.22
N ALA A 102 11.14 -7.36 -1.69
CA ALA A 102 11.96 -6.24 -2.15
C ALA A 102 12.78 -5.62 -1.01
N LEU A 103 12.20 -5.45 0.18
CA LEU A 103 12.91 -4.99 1.37
C LEU A 103 14.03 -5.97 1.78
N LYS A 104 13.73 -7.27 1.73
CA LYS A 104 14.75 -8.30 1.99
C LYS A 104 15.92 -8.20 1.01
N LYS A 105 15.66 -7.95 -0.27
CA LYS A 105 16.70 -7.75 -1.29
C LYS A 105 17.59 -6.54 -0.98
N ILE A 106 17.01 -5.43 -0.51
CA ILE A 106 17.77 -4.26 -0.05
C ILE A 106 18.70 -4.65 1.11
N LYS A 107 18.18 -5.38 2.08
CA LYS A 107 18.96 -5.87 3.22
C LYS A 107 20.10 -6.79 2.79
N ASP A 108 19.83 -7.72 1.88
CA ASP A 108 20.83 -8.63 1.30
C ASP A 108 21.91 -7.89 0.50
N SER A 109 21.63 -6.67 0.01
CA SER A 109 22.63 -5.78 -0.61
C SER A 109 23.54 -5.05 0.37
N GLY A 110 23.35 -5.27 1.69
CA GLY A 110 24.17 -4.70 2.76
C GLY A 110 23.70 -3.33 3.26
N LYS A 111 22.53 -2.86 2.83
CA LYS A 111 21.95 -1.59 3.28
C LYS A 111 21.13 -1.80 4.55
N ARG A 112 21.19 -0.83 5.47
CA ARG A 112 20.41 -0.83 6.69
C ARG A 112 19.01 -0.31 6.42
N ILE A 113 18.01 -0.94 7.01
CA ILE A 113 16.61 -0.52 6.96
C ILE A 113 16.17 -0.12 8.37
N VAL A 114 15.64 1.10 8.52
CA VAL A 114 15.08 1.60 9.77
C VAL A 114 13.61 1.96 9.54
N ALA A 115 12.71 1.37 10.31
CA ALA A 115 11.31 1.76 10.32
C ALA A 115 11.05 2.77 11.44
N VAL A 116 10.41 3.89 11.11
CA VAL A 116 10.09 4.97 12.04
C VAL A 116 8.61 5.30 11.95
N GLY A 117 7.93 5.40 13.08
CA GLY A 117 6.51 5.77 13.11
C GLY A 117 6.00 6.05 14.50
N ASP A 118 4.92 6.82 14.56
CA ASP A 118 4.17 7.06 15.80
C ASP A 118 3.11 5.99 16.03
N GLN A 119 2.65 5.37 14.93
CA GLN A 119 1.65 4.30 14.95
C GLN A 119 1.88 3.31 13.81
N TYR A 120 1.51 2.07 14.05
CA TYR A 120 1.57 1.03 13.03
C TYR A 120 0.23 0.30 12.93
N SER A 121 -0.36 0.33 11.74
CA SER A 121 -1.39 -0.63 11.36
C SER A 121 -0.78 -2.02 11.20
N GLU A 122 -1.59 -3.06 11.06
CA GLU A 122 -1.11 -4.42 10.77
C GLU A 122 -0.23 -4.46 9.50
N SER A 123 -0.68 -3.81 8.41
CA SER A 123 0.10 -3.70 7.17
C SER A 123 1.42 -2.96 7.37
N GLY A 124 1.37 -1.83 8.10
CA GLY A 124 2.56 -1.05 8.42
C GLY A 124 3.55 -1.83 9.29
N TYR A 125 3.06 -2.54 10.32
CA TYR A 125 3.91 -3.34 11.19
C TYR A 125 4.49 -4.56 10.46
N TYR A 126 3.72 -5.20 9.57
CA TYR A 126 4.25 -6.26 8.73
C TYR A 126 5.46 -5.79 7.91
N LEU A 127 5.37 -4.64 7.25
CA LEU A 127 6.49 -4.07 6.50
C LEU A 127 7.64 -3.63 7.42
N ALA A 128 7.34 -3.06 8.59
CA ALA A 128 8.33 -2.68 9.58
C ALA A 128 9.14 -3.89 10.09
N SER A 129 8.54 -5.08 10.12
CA SER A 129 9.21 -6.31 10.57
C SER A 129 10.41 -6.72 9.69
N PHE A 130 10.52 -6.21 8.48
CA PHE A 130 11.69 -6.41 7.60
C PHE A 130 12.84 -5.46 7.93
N ALA A 131 12.61 -4.41 8.73
CA ALA A 131 13.66 -3.48 9.12
C ALA A 131 14.67 -4.11 10.10
N ASP A 132 15.85 -3.52 10.17
CA ASP A 132 16.89 -3.88 11.15
C ASP A 132 16.58 -3.26 12.52
N GLU A 133 15.89 -2.12 12.50
CA GLU A 133 15.48 -1.40 13.70
C GLU A 133 14.10 -0.79 13.49
N ILE A 134 13.24 -0.89 14.50
CA ILE A 134 11.92 -0.27 14.54
C ILE A 134 11.94 0.78 15.66
N ILE A 135 11.74 2.02 15.27
CA ILE A 135 11.68 3.15 16.20
C ILE A 135 10.24 3.63 16.26
N MET A 136 9.68 3.64 17.46
CA MET A 136 8.32 4.11 17.71
C MET A 136 8.32 5.14 18.84
N ASN A 137 7.47 6.15 18.72
CA ASN A 137 7.25 7.12 19.78
C ASN A 137 6.76 6.40 21.06
N PRO A 138 7.25 6.77 22.26
CA PRO A 138 6.79 6.16 23.52
C PRO A 138 5.28 6.24 23.77
N GLY A 139 4.59 7.24 23.18
CA GLY A 139 3.13 7.37 23.21
C GLY A 139 2.43 6.70 22.02
N GLY A 140 3.17 6.03 21.16
CA GLY A 140 2.65 5.36 19.99
C GLY A 140 1.91 4.06 20.29
N TRP A 141 1.30 3.50 19.27
CA TRP A 141 0.54 2.24 19.38
C TRP A 141 0.68 1.38 18.13
N ILE A 142 0.52 0.07 18.31
CA ILE A 142 0.49 -0.91 17.24
C ILE A 142 -0.86 -1.62 17.31
N PHE A 143 -1.56 -1.69 16.18
CA PHE A 143 -2.82 -2.39 16.07
C PHE A 143 -2.67 -3.61 15.15
N VAL A 144 -2.76 -4.81 15.73
CA VAL A 144 -2.64 -6.09 15.02
C VAL A 144 -3.83 -6.96 15.40
N ASP A 145 -4.76 -7.13 14.49
CA ASP A 145 -5.96 -7.96 14.66
C ASP A 145 -5.76 -9.40 14.13
N GLY A 146 -4.71 -9.60 13.34
CA GLY A 146 -4.49 -10.83 12.60
C GLY A 146 -5.33 -10.92 11.32
N PHE A 147 -4.89 -11.77 10.40
CA PHE A 147 -5.56 -11.98 9.11
C PHE A 147 -6.75 -12.91 9.28
N SER A 148 -7.83 -12.41 9.89
CA SER A 148 -9.07 -13.14 10.05
C SER A 148 -10.20 -12.49 9.27
N ARG A 149 -11.11 -13.29 8.75
CA ARG A 149 -12.33 -12.83 8.08
C ARG A 149 -13.55 -13.49 8.71
N SER A 150 -14.34 -12.71 9.41
CA SER A 150 -15.62 -13.15 9.92
C SER A 150 -16.73 -12.88 8.90
N LYS A 151 -17.61 -13.85 8.68
CA LYS A 151 -18.83 -13.69 7.90
C LYS A 151 -20.04 -13.81 8.84
N MET A 152 -20.98 -12.88 8.72
CA MET A 152 -22.28 -13.00 9.37
C MET A 152 -23.21 -13.88 8.53
N TYR A 153 -24.02 -14.69 9.20
CA TYR A 153 -25.03 -15.53 8.61
C TYR A 153 -26.41 -15.04 9.02
N PHE A 154 -27.32 -14.91 8.10
CA PHE A 154 -28.58 -14.18 8.28
C PHE A 154 -29.82 -15.03 8.09
N LYS A 155 -29.70 -16.36 7.88
CA LYS A 155 -30.85 -17.23 7.60
C LYS A 155 -31.91 -17.14 8.69
N SER A 156 -31.56 -17.39 9.95
CA SER A 156 -32.50 -17.32 11.07
C SER A 156 -33.11 -15.90 11.26
N PHE A 157 -32.34 -14.86 10.95
CA PHE A 157 -32.84 -13.49 10.98
C PHE A 157 -33.97 -13.28 9.96
N PHE A 158 -33.75 -13.71 8.70
CA PHE A 158 -34.78 -13.59 7.66
C PHE A 158 -35.97 -14.51 7.89
N ASP A 159 -35.76 -15.74 8.41
CA ASP A 159 -36.83 -16.64 8.80
C ASP A 159 -37.75 -16.00 9.86
N ASN A 160 -37.19 -15.33 10.88
CA ASN A 160 -37.95 -14.62 11.90
C ASN A 160 -38.75 -13.44 11.34
N LEU A 161 -38.20 -12.75 10.32
CA LEU A 161 -38.92 -11.67 9.61
C LEU A 161 -39.92 -12.20 8.58
N LYS A 162 -40.05 -13.53 8.40
CA LYS A 162 -40.84 -14.16 7.35
C LYS A 162 -40.47 -13.67 5.94
N ALA A 163 -39.20 -13.29 5.74
CA ALA A 163 -38.67 -12.86 4.47
C ALA A 163 -38.00 -14.05 3.76
N THR A 164 -38.42 -14.34 2.54
CA THR A 164 -37.86 -15.44 1.75
C THR A 164 -36.80 -14.91 0.79
N TYR A 165 -35.58 -15.44 0.87
CA TYR A 165 -34.52 -15.16 -0.09
C TYR A 165 -34.55 -16.18 -1.23
N ASN A 166 -34.76 -15.70 -2.45
CA ASN A 166 -34.72 -16.54 -3.65
C ASN A 166 -33.37 -16.35 -4.35
N ILE A 167 -32.49 -17.35 -4.23
CA ILE A 167 -31.13 -17.28 -4.79
C ILE A 167 -31.05 -18.19 -6.02
N PHE A 168 -30.76 -17.58 -7.17
CA PHE A 168 -30.45 -18.28 -8.40
C PHE A 168 -28.93 -18.42 -8.52
N ARG A 169 -28.41 -19.65 -8.38
CA ARG A 169 -26.98 -19.92 -8.49
C ARG A 169 -26.71 -20.96 -9.56
N VAL A 170 -25.60 -20.78 -10.27
CA VAL A 170 -25.03 -21.78 -11.19
C VAL A 170 -23.69 -22.23 -10.60
N GLY A 171 -23.54 -23.53 -10.40
CA GLY A 171 -22.35 -24.18 -9.82
C GLY A 171 -22.49 -24.53 -8.34
N THR A 172 -21.78 -25.60 -7.94
CA THR A 172 -21.91 -26.26 -6.63
C THR A 172 -21.16 -25.51 -5.50
N PHE A 173 -20.11 -24.75 -5.83
CA PHE A 173 -19.17 -24.19 -4.88
C PHE A 173 -19.26 -22.66 -4.71
N LYS A 174 -20.46 -22.08 -4.67
CA LYS A 174 -20.63 -20.66 -4.39
C LYS A 174 -20.94 -20.42 -2.91
N SER A 175 -19.91 -20.44 -2.05
CA SER A 175 -20.02 -20.11 -0.63
C SER A 175 -20.45 -18.64 -0.36
N ALA A 176 -20.38 -17.78 -1.38
CA ALA A 176 -20.79 -16.38 -1.28
C ALA A 176 -22.27 -16.19 -0.89
N VAL A 177 -23.14 -17.16 -1.23
CA VAL A 177 -24.58 -17.10 -0.90
C VAL A 177 -24.98 -17.84 0.37
N GLU A 178 -24.05 -18.58 0.99
CA GLU A 178 -24.31 -19.32 2.23
C GLU A 178 -24.82 -18.42 3.38
N PRO A 179 -24.34 -17.17 3.55
CA PRO A 179 -24.85 -16.29 4.58
C PRO A 179 -26.37 -16.07 4.58
N PHE A 180 -27.01 -16.26 3.45
CA PHE A 180 -28.47 -16.10 3.31
C PHE A 180 -29.24 -17.43 3.40
N LEU A 181 -28.54 -18.57 3.24
CA LEU A 181 -29.16 -19.89 3.19
C LEU A 181 -28.90 -20.73 4.44
N ARG A 182 -27.97 -20.33 5.28
CA ARG A 182 -27.51 -21.08 6.46
C ARG A 182 -27.22 -20.14 7.61
N ASP A 183 -27.04 -20.69 8.80
CA ASP A 183 -26.63 -19.97 10.00
C ASP A 183 -25.15 -20.23 10.35
N ASP A 184 -24.46 -21.07 9.56
CA ASP A 184 -23.03 -21.38 9.71
C ASP A 184 -22.38 -21.69 8.36
N MET A 185 -21.05 -21.79 8.38
CA MET A 185 -20.27 -22.18 7.21
C MET A 185 -20.46 -23.69 6.93
N SER A 186 -20.68 -24.04 5.65
CA SER A 186 -20.76 -25.44 5.25
C SER A 186 -19.44 -26.20 5.46
N PRO A 187 -19.45 -27.55 5.66
CA PRO A 187 -18.23 -28.32 5.75
C PRO A 187 -17.29 -28.10 4.56
N ALA A 188 -17.83 -28.09 3.35
CA ALA A 188 -17.04 -27.86 2.14
C ALA A 188 -16.38 -26.46 2.10
N ALA A 189 -17.04 -25.43 2.65
CA ALA A 189 -16.46 -24.09 2.74
C ALA A 189 -15.47 -23.91 3.90
N LYS A 190 -15.48 -24.84 4.88
CA LYS A 190 -14.48 -24.89 5.97
C LYS A 190 -13.18 -25.56 5.54
N GLU A 191 -13.25 -26.42 4.51
CA GLU A 191 -12.11 -27.18 3.99
C GLU A 191 -11.37 -26.47 2.85
N ALA A 192 -12.00 -25.45 2.22
CA ALA A 192 -11.43 -24.70 1.12
C ALA A 192 -10.59 -23.51 1.57
#